data_67a46f0f3411d448818f9d8bd1e399be
#
_entry.id   67a46f0f3411d448818f9d8bd1e399be
#
_cell.length_a   1.000
_cell.length_b   1.000
_cell.length_c   1.000
_cell.angle_alpha   90.00
_cell.angle_beta   90.00
_cell.angle_gamma   90.00
#
_symmetry.space_group_name_H-M   'P 1'
#
loop_
_entity.id
_entity.type
_entity.pdbx_description
1 polymer ?
#
loop_
_entity_poly.entity_id
_entity_poly.type
_entity_poly.pdbx_seq_one_letter_code
_entity_poly.pdbx_strand_id
1 'polypeptide(L)'
;AYADASEGESTTDMVFAGENLVYENGSKLAATKLLTCDMAIADVDLDRLVAERRRSTTWTRADDAPEAVTVEFSFEGSLAEEPVLRDALGIDRVFPRAPFVPVDHGDLAERCETILDLQTAGLKTRLAHTGTKAAVIGLSGGLDSTLALLVTVRAFDALGLPRTGITAVSMPGFGTTHRTKSNAESLARDLGVSFREVSIHAAVEQHFKDIEHDPAVQDVTYENSQARERTQILMDLANQAGGFVIGTGDLSELALGWATYNLSLIHISEPTRPISIS
;
A
#
# COMPACT_ATOMS: atom_id res chain seq x y z
N ALA A 1 -27.40 10.55 -5.53
CA ALA A 1 -26.15 10.44 -6.28
C ALA A 1 -24.97 10.64 -5.33
N TYR A 2 -23.89 9.97 -5.62
CA TYR A 2 -22.59 10.12 -4.93
C TYR A 2 -21.53 10.35 -5.99
N ALA A 3 -20.65 11.30 -5.76
CA ALA A 3 -19.49 11.57 -6.61
C ALA A 3 -18.25 11.63 -5.70
N ASP A 4 -17.23 10.92 -6.11
CA ASP A 4 -15.97 10.85 -5.38
C ASP A 4 -14.86 11.60 -6.11
N ALA A 5 -13.81 11.97 -5.39
CA ALA A 5 -12.58 12.48 -5.97
C ALA A 5 -11.93 11.44 -6.88
N SER A 6 -11.25 11.87 -7.93
CA SER A 6 -10.68 11.00 -8.94
C SER A 6 -9.19 11.26 -9.18
N GLU A 7 -8.65 10.64 -10.22
CA GLU A 7 -7.27 10.85 -10.66
C GLU A 7 -6.97 12.34 -10.90
N GLY A 8 -5.87 12.83 -10.35
CA GLY A 8 -5.44 14.23 -10.48
C GLY A 8 -5.81 15.13 -9.30
N GLU A 9 -6.66 14.69 -8.38
CA GLU A 9 -7.00 15.42 -7.15
C GLU A 9 -5.85 15.46 -6.14
N SER A 10 -4.93 14.50 -6.21
CA SER A 10 -3.69 14.50 -5.46
C SER A 10 -2.49 14.17 -6.34
N THR A 11 -1.34 14.72 -6.01
CA THR A 11 -0.05 14.47 -6.68
C THR A 11 0.93 13.72 -5.78
N THR A 12 0.50 13.35 -4.57
CA THR A 12 1.31 12.67 -3.56
C THR A 12 0.90 11.20 -3.41
N ASP A 13 0.65 10.75 -2.21
CA ASP A 13 0.36 9.37 -1.83
C ASP A 13 -1.13 9.05 -1.72
N MET A 14 -2.00 10.06 -1.88
CA MET A 14 -3.44 9.85 -1.84
C MET A 14 -3.95 9.32 -3.18
N VAL A 15 -4.68 8.20 -3.12
CA VAL A 15 -5.39 7.62 -4.26
C VAL A 15 -6.88 7.63 -3.95
N PHE A 16 -7.65 8.29 -4.80
CA PHE A 16 -9.10 8.38 -4.67
C PHE A 16 -9.80 7.36 -5.56
N ALA A 17 -10.94 6.86 -5.10
CA ALA A 17 -11.69 5.82 -5.82
C ALA A 17 -12.20 6.28 -7.18
N GLY A 18 -12.57 7.54 -7.33
CA GLY A 18 -13.14 8.08 -8.56
C GLY A 18 -14.48 7.43 -8.93
N GLU A 19 -15.13 6.72 -8.00
CA GLU A 19 -16.38 6.02 -8.25
C GLU A 19 -17.56 6.98 -8.10
N ASN A 20 -18.35 7.11 -9.14
CA ASN A 20 -19.60 7.85 -9.11
C ASN A 20 -20.77 6.87 -9.13
N LEU A 21 -21.77 7.12 -8.29
CA LEU A 21 -22.89 6.22 -8.07
C LEU A 21 -24.22 6.96 -8.17
N VAL A 22 -25.19 6.37 -8.86
CA VAL A 22 -26.58 6.82 -8.86
C VAL A 22 -27.47 5.69 -8.39
N TYR A 23 -28.21 5.92 -7.32
CA TYR A 23 -29.15 4.97 -6.74
C TYR A 23 -30.56 5.56 -6.70
N GLU A 24 -31.56 4.73 -6.91
CA GLU A 24 -32.96 5.00 -6.71
C GLU A 24 -33.59 3.89 -5.85
N ASN A 25 -34.15 4.25 -4.72
CA ASN A 25 -34.85 3.34 -3.80
C ASN A 25 -34.11 2.03 -3.52
N GLY A 26 -32.80 2.14 -3.21
CA GLY A 26 -31.92 1.00 -2.94
C GLY A 26 -31.38 0.25 -4.17
N SER A 27 -31.87 0.57 -5.37
CA SER A 27 -31.38 -0.03 -6.62
C SER A 27 -30.31 0.84 -7.26
N LYS A 28 -29.19 0.24 -7.65
CA LYS A 28 -28.12 0.93 -8.39
C LYS A 28 -28.55 1.12 -9.85
N LEU A 29 -28.66 2.38 -10.30
CA LEU A 29 -29.01 2.75 -11.66
C LEU A 29 -27.79 2.88 -12.55
N ALA A 30 -26.74 3.53 -12.04
CA ALA A 30 -25.49 3.69 -12.76
C ALA A 30 -24.30 3.74 -11.79
N ALA A 31 -23.14 3.34 -12.28
CA ALA A 31 -21.86 3.47 -11.59
C ALA A 31 -20.74 3.63 -12.61
N THR A 32 -19.70 4.37 -12.27
CA THR A 32 -18.44 4.36 -13.01
C THR A 32 -17.54 3.23 -12.48
N LYS A 33 -16.46 2.95 -13.19
CA LYS A 33 -15.43 2.04 -12.71
C LYS A 33 -14.55 2.74 -11.67
N LEU A 34 -13.94 1.97 -10.77
CA LEU A 34 -12.93 2.47 -9.86
C LEU A 34 -11.73 3.04 -10.63
N LEU A 35 -11.10 4.05 -10.06
CA LEU A 35 -9.88 4.69 -10.57
C LEU A 35 -10.04 5.27 -11.99
N THR A 36 -11.27 5.69 -12.34
CA THR A 36 -11.53 6.38 -13.60
C THR A 36 -12.03 7.81 -13.34
N CYS A 37 -11.86 8.67 -14.32
CA CYS A 37 -12.42 10.03 -14.31
C CYS A 37 -13.62 10.07 -15.27
N ASP A 38 -14.65 9.29 -14.97
CA ASP A 38 -15.84 9.11 -15.79
C ASP A 38 -17.06 9.77 -15.15
N MET A 39 -18.17 9.78 -15.88
CA MET A 39 -19.45 10.32 -15.44
C MET A 39 -20.52 9.23 -15.41
N ALA A 40 -21.21 9.08 -14.27
CA ALA A 40 -22.39 8.24 -14.17
C ALA A 40 -23.65 9.06 -14.51
N ILE A 41 -24.43 8.58 -15.47
CA ILE A 41 -25.67 9.22 -15.92
C ILE A 41 -26.81 8.22 -15.76
N ALA A 42 -27.92 8.65 -15.17
CA ALA A 42 -29.13 7.86 -15.04
C ALA A 42 -30.37 8.75 -14.93
N ASP A 43 -31.48 8.25 -15.44
CA ASP A 43 -32.78 8.85 -15.23
C ASP A 43 -33.36 8.36 -13.89
N VAL A 44 -33.85 9.28 -13.07
CA VAL A 44 -34.43 9.01 -11.74
C VAL A 44 -35.91 9.32 -11.76
N ASP A 45 -36.74 8.35 -11.36
CA ASP A 45 -38.19 8.52 -11.23
C ASP A 45 -38.56 9.13 -9.86
N LEU A 46 -38.69 10.46 -9.85
CA LEU A 46 -39.03 11.19 -8.63
C LEU A 46 -40.46 10.90 -8.14
N ASP A 47 -41.41 10.66 -9.05
CA ASP A 47 -42.80 10.37 -8.67
C ASP A 47 -42.88 9.00 -7.99
N ARG A 48 -42.12 8.03 -8.46
CA ARG A 48 -41.95 6.72 -7.78
C ARG A 48 -41.40 6.90 -6.38
N LEU A 49 -40.37 7.68 -6.19
CA LEU A 49 -39.79 7.93 -4.87
C LEU A 49 -40.79 8.58 -3.91
N VAL A 50 -41.59 9.53 -4.40
CA VAL A 50 -42.66 10.15 -3.62
C VAL A 50 -43.74 9.11 -3.24
N ALA A 51 -44.14 8.26 -4.19
CA ALA A 51 -45.13 7.21 -3.96
C ALA A 51 -44.63 6.19 -2.91
N GLU A 52 -43.39 5.74 -3.01
CA GLU A 52 -42.79 4.81 -2.06
C GLU A 52 -42.69 5.42 -0.64
N ARG A 53 -42.26 6.67 -0.52
CA ARG A 53 -42.21 7.36 0.77
C ARG A 53 -43.58 7.51 1.42
N ARG A 54 -44.64 7.75 0.63
CA ARG A 54 -46.02 7.81 1.13
C ARG A 54 -46.53 6.45 1.64
N ARG A 55 -46.05 5.37 1.05
CA ARG A 55 -46.42 3.99 1.45
C ARG A 55 -45.64 3.51 2.66
N SER A 56 -44.46 4.08 2.92
CA SER A 56 -43.62 3.65 4.03
C SER A 56 -44.24 4.08 5.37
N THR A 57 -44.61 3.11 6.19
CA THR A 57 -45.11 3.32 7.54
C THR A 57 -44.01 3.44 8.58
N THR A 58 -42.77 3.13 8.18
CA THR A 58 -41.56 3.21 9.04
C THR A 58 -40.86 4.56 8.91
N TRP A 59 -41.31 5.43 8.01
CA TRP A 59 -40.76 6.75 7.85
C TRP A 59 -41.36 7.71 8.87
N THR A 60 -40.60 8.04 9.91
CA THR A 60 -40.95 9.07 10.87
C THR A 60 -40.41 10.43 10.43
N ARG A 61 -41.23 11.46 10.52
CA ARG A 61 -40.78 12.85 10.36
C ARG A 61 -39.94 13.22 11.58
N ALA A 62 -38.91 14.06 11.40
CA ALA A 62 -38.06 14.50 12.47
C ALA A 62 -38.86 15.18 13.61
N ASP A 63 -39.97 15.87 13.22
CA ASP A 63 -40.85 16.59 14.16
C ASP A 63 -41.71 15.64 15.03
N ASP A 64 -41.89 14.39 14.58
CA ASP A 64 -42.69 13.36 15.27
C ASP A 64 -41.77 12.31 15.96
N ALA A 65 -40.47 12.55 16.01
CA ALA A 65 -39.54 11.65 16.67
C ALA A 65 -39.81 11.63 18.18
N PRO A 66 -40.02 10.45 18.81
CA PRO A 66 -40.17 10.36 20.24
C PRO A 66 -38.97 10.95 20.97
N GLU A 67 -39.20 11.60 22.08
CA GLU A 67 -38.14 12.11 22.93
C GLU A 67 -37.19 10.95 23.30
N ALA A 68 -35.90 11.13 23.05
CA ALA A 68 -34.92 10.09 23.31
C ALA A 68 -34.81 9.87 24.83
N VAL A 69 -35.00 8.62 25.26
CA VAL A 69 -34.76 8.21 26.64
C VAL A 69 -33.28 7.83 26.78
N THR A 70 -32.58 8.60 27.63
CA THR A 70 -31.20 8.26 27.98
C THR A 70 -31.21 7.22 29.10
N VAL A 71 -30.65 6.04 28.86
CA VAL A 71 -30.45 5.01 29.88
C VAL A 71 -28.98 5.05 30.28
N GLU A 72 -28.69 5.45 31.48
CA GLU A 72 -27.37 5.40 32.06
C GLU A 72 -27.17 4.04 32.72
N PHE A 73 -26.07 3.36 32.41
CA PHE A 73 -25.67 2.13 33.08
C PHE A 73 -24.18 2.18 33.41
N SER A 74 -23.82 1.62 34.54
CA SER A 74 -22.42 1.44 34.89
C SER A 74 -22.05 -0.03 34.77
N PHE A 75 -20.88 -0.30 34.20
CA PHE A 75 -20.32 -1.62 34.11
C PHE A 75 -19.16 -1.72 35.10
N GLU A 76 -19.37 -2.53 36.16
CA GLU A 76 -18.30 -2.86 37.12
C GLU A 76 -17.49 -4.05 36.57
N GLY A 77 -16.42 -3.77 35.87
CA GLY A 77 -15.50 -4.78 35.35
C GLY A 77 -14.47 -4.16 34.41
N SER A 78 -13.24 -4.61 34.52
CA SER A 78 -12.20 -4.24 33.56
C SER A 78 -12.26 -5.16 32.35
N LEU A 79 -12.58 -4.64 31.18
CA LEU A 79 -12.51 -5.38 29.92
C LEU A 79 -11.06 -5.75 29.53
N ALA A 80 -10.08 -5.25 30.28
CA ALA A 80 -8.65 -5.42 29.97
C ALA A 80 -7.98 -6.63 30.62
N GLU A 81 -8.60 -7.29 31.61
CA GLU A 81 -7.85 -8.21 32.49
C GLU A 81 -8.14 -9.69 32.32
N GLU A 82 -9.06 -10.16 31.42
CA GLU A 82 -9.32 -11.61 31.45
C GLU A 82 -9.56 -12.29 30.09
N PRO A 83 -8.69 -13.23 29.73
CA PRO A 83 -8.99 -14.27 28.71
C PRO A 83 -10.19 -15.16 29.09
N VAL A 84 -10.57 -15.17 30.36
CA VAL A 84 -11.63 -16.00 30.98
C VAL A 84 -13.05 -15.54 30.60
N LEU A 85 -13.24 -14.29 30.20
CA LEU A 85 -14.55 -13.80 29.78
C LEU A 85 -15.13 -14.54 28.58
N ARG A 86 -14.28 -15.12 27.74
CA ARG A 86 -14.70 -15.83 26.54
C ARG A 86 -15.48 -17.10 26.85
N ASP A 87 -15.04 -17.86 27.83
CA ASP A 87 -15.69 -19.11 28.25
C ASP A 87 -16.86 -18.86 29.20
N ALA A 88 -16.81 -17.77 29.99
CA ALA A 88 -17.85 -17.43 30.94
C ALA A 88 -19.08 -16.77 30.31
N LEU A 89 -18.93 -16.04 29.20
CA LEU A 89 -20.05 -15.34 28.53
C LEU A 89 -20.68 -16.15 27.39
N GLY A 90 -20.15 -17.34 27.05
CA GLY A 90 -20.72 -18.18 26.00
C GLY A 90 -20.84 -17.45 24.66
N ILE A 91 -19.80 -16.74 24.24
CA ILE A 91 -19.83 -16.04 22.97
C ILE A 91 -19.71 -17.05 21.82
N ASP A 92 -20.83 -17.37 21.17
CA ASP A 92 -20.91 -18.29 20.01
C ASP A 92 -20.35 -17.68 18.72
N ARG A 93 -19.81 -16.48 18.77
CA ARG A 93 -19.27 -15.79 17.59
C ARG A 93 -17.88 -16.32 17.22
N VAL A 94 -17.78 -16.87 16.02
CA VAL A 94 -16.47 -17.26 15.45
C VAL A 94 -15.79 -16.02 14.88
N PHE A 95 -14.57 -15.75 15.35
CA PHE A 95 -13.72 -14.69 14.80
C PHE A 95 -12.76 -15.32 13.79
N PRO A 96 -12.80 -14.89 12.51
CA PRO A 96 -11.87 -15.41 11.52
C PRO A 96 -10.42 -15.04 11.90
N ARG A 97 -9.49 -16.00 11.76
CA ARG A 97 -8.07 -15.78 12.06
C ARG A 97 -7.42 -14.75 11.13
N ALA A 98 -7.94 -14.61 9.93
CA ALA A 98 -7.49 -13.65 8.93
C ALA A 98 -8.70 -12.79 8.48
N PRO A 99 -9.17 -11.83 9.30
CA PRO A 99 -10.41 -11.10 9.06
C PRO A 99 -10.38 -10.23 7.79
N PHE A 100 -9.19 -9.93 7.29
CA PHE A 100 -9.00 -9.09 6.10
C PHE A 100 -8.77 -9.89 4.82
N VAL A 101 -8.68 -11.22 4.91
CA VAL A 101 -8.47 -12.10 3.77
C VAL A 101 -9.79 -12.79 3.45
N PRO A 102 -10.40 -12.57 2.28
CA PRO A 102 -11.59 -13.28 1.87
C PRO A 102 -11.40 -14.80 1.83
N VAL A 103 -12.38 -15.55 2.25
CA VAL A 103 -12.37 -17.02 2.20
C VAL A 103 -12.70 -17.53 0.81
N ASP A 104 -13.58 -16.81 0.10
CA ASP A 104 -13.92 -17.13 -1.27
C ASP A 104 -12.78 -16.74 -2.23
N HIS A 105 -12.44 -17.64 -3.16
CA HIS A 105 -11.35 -17.44 -4.09
C HIS A 105 -11.64 -16.36 -5.13
N GLY A 106 -12.90 -16.14 -5.51
CA GLY A 106 -13.31 -15.08 -6.42
C GLY A 106 -13.14 -13.71 -5.78
N ASP A 107 -13.66 -13.55 -4.57
CA ASP A 107 -13.54 -12.32 -3.78
C ASP A 107 -12.05 -12.00 -3.47
N LEU A 108 -11.24 -13.03 -3.21
CA LEU A 108 -9.81 -12.88 -2.97
C LEU A 108 -9.09 -12.35 -4.21
N ALA A 109 -9.39 -12.92 -5.39
CA ALA A 109 -8.77 -12.47 -6.65
C ALA A 109 -9.14 -11.03 -6.98
N GLU A 110 -10.43 -10.66 -6.87
CA GLU A 110 -10.90 -9.29 -7.08
C GLU A 110 -10.24 -8.31 -6.12
N ARG A 111 -10.12 -8.68 -4.85
CA ARG A 111 -9.45 -7.85 -3.85
C ARG A 111 -7.97 -7.67 -4.12
N CYS A 112 -7.27 -8.74 -4.54
CA CYS A 112 -5.86 -8.65 -4.91
C CYS A 112 -5.64 -7.73 -6.12
N GLU A 113 -6.48 -7.84 -7.16
CA GLU A 113 -6.42 -6.93 -8.31
C GLU A 113 -6.69 -5.48 -7.90
N THR A 114 -7.70 -5.23 -7.07
CA THR A 114 -8.00 -3.89 -6.57
C THR A 114 -6.80 -3.30 -5.81
N ILE A 115 -6.13 -4.09 -4.97
CA ILE A 115 -4.92 -3.64 -4.25
C ILE A 115 -3.80 -3.28 -5.23
N LEU A 116 -3.54 -4.13 -6.22
CA LEU A 116 -2.54 -3.86 -7.25
C LEU A 116 -2.87 -2.60 -8.06
N ASP A 117 -4.14 -2.40 -8.40
CA ASP A 117 -4.60 -1.22 -9.13
C ASP A 117 -4.44 0.06 -8.31
N LEU A 118 -4.76 0.02 -7.01
CA LEU A 118 -4.55 1.14 -6.09
C LEU A 118 -3.06 1.52 -5.99
N GLN A 119 -2.19 0.55 -5.78
CA GLN A 119 -0.74 0.78 -5.73
C GLN A 119 -0.20 1.31 -7.06
N THR A 120 -0.67 0.74 -8.17
CA THR A 120 -0.32 1.17 -9.52
C THR A 120 -0.76 2.61 -9.78
N ALA A 121 -1.99 2.97 -9.40
CA ALA A 121 -2.53 4.32 -9.59
C ALA A 121 -1.72 5.37 -8.80
N GLY A 122 -1.36 5.07 -7.55
CA GLY A 122 -0.52 5.96 -6.74
C GLY A 122 0.85 6.20 -7.38
N LEU A 123 1.55 5.13 -7.78
CA LEU A 123 2.85 5.25 -8.42
C LEU A 123 2.77 5.93 -9.79
N LYS A 124 1.77 5.58 -10.60
CA LYS A 124 1.49 6.22 -11.90
C LYS A 124 1.33 7.73 -11.76
N THR A 125 0.51 8.18 -10.80
CA THR A 125 0.27 9.59 -10.53
C THR A 125 1.57 10.31 -10.17
N ARG A 126 2.41 9.69 -9.34
CA ARG A 126 3.69 10.25 -8.94
C ARG A 126 4.66 10.37 -10.10
N LEU A 127 4.79 9.33 -10.93
CA LEU A 127 5.62 9.33 -12.13
C LEU A 127 5.17 10.41 -13.13
N ALA A 128 3.85 10.51 -13.38
CA ALA A 128 3.28 11.49 -14.29
C ALA A 128 3.51 12.92 -13.79
N HIS A 129 3.26 13.18 -12.49
CA HIS A 129 3.42 14.51 -11.90
C HIS A 129 4.87 15.01 -11.97
N THR A 130 5.84 14.12 -11.70
CA THR A 130 7.26 14.48 -11.77
C THR A 130 7.83 14.50 -13.19
N GLY A 131 7.10 13.97 -14.16
CA GLY A 131 7.57 13.79 -15.53
C GLY A 131 8.70 12.76 -15.67
N THR A 132 8.93 11.96 -14.64
CA THR A 132 10.02 10.99 -14.56
C THR A 132 9.73 9.78 -15.44
N LYS A 133 10.76 9.35 -16.21
CA LYS A 133 10.71 8.20 -17.12
C LYS A 133 11.66 7.07 -16.73
N ALA A 134 12.29 7.20 -15.57
CA ALA A 134 13.23 6.22 -15.05
C ALA A 134 12.89 5.88 -13.60
N ALA A 135 13.01 4.61 -13.24
CA ALA A 135 12.85 4.12 -11.88
C ALA A 135 13.95 3.13 -11.54
N VAL A 136 14.45 3.17 -10.31
CA VAL A 136 15.46 2.24 -9.81
C VAL A 136 14.88 1.49 -8.62
N ILE A 137 15.04 0.18 -8.60
CA ILE A 137 14.52 -0.68 -7.53
C ILE A 137 15.55 -1.69 -7.07
N GLY A 138 15.72 -1.83 -5.76
CA GLY A 138 16.52 -2.90 -5.19
C GLY A 138 15.77 -4.24 -5.26
N LEU A 139 16.31 -5.19 -6.00
CA LEU A 139 15.70 -6.50 -6.18
C LEU A 139 16.47 -7.57 -5.41
N SER A 140 15.95 -7.93 -4.24
CA SER A 140 16.55 -8.94 -3.35
C SER A 140 16.20 -10.38 -3.77
N GLY A 141 15.16 -10.58 -4.58
CA GLY A 141 14.54 -11.86 -4.87
C GLY A 141 13.53 -12.33 -3.80
N GLY A 142 13.20 -11.47 -2.83
CA GLY A 142 12.11 -11.65 -1.86
C GLY A 142 10.76 -11.17 -2.39
N LEU A 143 9.68 -11.46 -1.64
CA LEU A 143 8.30 -11.14 -2.06
C LEU A 143 8.07 -9.62 -2.19
N ASP A 144 8.54 -8.83 -1.23
CA ASP A 144 8.27 -7.39 -1.18
C ASP A 144 8.88 -6.67 -2.39
N SER A 145 10.16 -6.95 -2.69
CA SER A 145 10.83 -6.40 -3.87
C SER A 145 10.22 -6.90 -5.19
N THR A 146 9.71 -8.13 -5.20
CA THR A 146 8.99 -8.69 -6.35
C THR A 146 7.67 -7.96 -6.57
N LEU A 147 6.86 -7.77 -5.53
CA LEU A 147 5.60 -7.04 -5.60
C LEU A 147 5.83 -5.58 -6.05
N ALA A 148 6.79 -4.89 -5.45
CA ALA A 148 7.13 -3.52 -5.82
C ALA A 148 7.58 -3.41 -7.30
N LEU A 149 8.32 -4.39 -7.82
CA LEU A 149 8.70 -4.43 -9.22
C LEU A 149 7.48 -4.65 -10.14
N LEU A 150 6.56 -5.54 -9.78
CA LEU A 150 5.33 -5.80 -10.55
C LEU A 150 4.45 -4.54 -10.62
N VAL A 151 4.25 -3.85 -9.49
CA VAL A 151 3.53 -2.57 -9.44
C VAL A 151 4.22 -1.51 -10.30
N THR A 152 5.55 -1.44 -10.26
CA THR A 152 6.32 -0.50 -11.09
C THR A 152 6.14 -0.77 -12.58
N VAL A 153 6.18 -2.03 -12.99
CA VAL A 153 5.93 -2.43 -14.38
C VAL A 153 4.52 -2.04 -14.81
N ARG A 154 3.49 -2.32 -13.99
CA ARG A 154 2.11 -1.91 -14.30
C ARG A 154 1.97 -0.39 -14.44
N ALA A 155 2.65 0.38 -13.60
CA ALA A 155 2.61 1.85 -13.67
C ALA A 155 3.29 2.37 -14.95
N PHE A 156 4.40 1.79 -15.35
CA PHE A 156 5.08 2.14 -16.61
C PHE A 156 4.23 1.79 -17.82
N ASP A 157 3.64 0.58 -17.85
CA ASP A 157 2.73 0.16 -18.91
C ASP A 157 1.52 1.09 -19.02
N ALA A 158 0.92 1.47 -17.89
CA ALA A 158 -0.22 2.40 -17.85
C ALA A 158 0.10 3.80 -18.35
N LEU A 159 1.37 4.23 -18.26
CA LEU A 159 1.86 5.51 -18.78
C LEU A 159 2.42 5.40 -20.21
N GLY A 160 2.45 4.21 -20.80
CA GLY A 160 3.09 3.98 -22.10
C GLY A 160 4.60 4.18 -22.08
N LEU A 161 5.25 4.05 -20.92
CA LEU A 161 6.69 4.15 -20.77
C LEU A 161 7.38 2.81 -21.08
N PRO A 162 8.57 2.83 -21.67
CA PRO A 162 9.30 1.61 -21.93
C PRO A 162 9.77 0.95 -20.63
N ARG A 163 9.55 -0.35 -20.46
CA ARG A 163 9.97 -1.11 -19.28
C ARG A 163 11.48 -1.10 -19.04
N THR A 164 12.27 -0.86 -20.10
CA THR A 164 13.72 -0.65 -20.02
C THR A 164 14.13 0.60 -19.22
N GLY A 165 13.19 1.52 -18.97
CA GLY A 165 13.38 2.63 -18.05
C GLY A 165 13.38 2.23 -16.56
N ILE A 166 12.99 0.98 -16.26
CA ILE A 166 13.07 0.41 -14.92
C ILE A 166 14.40 -0.32 -14.79
N THR A 167 15.21 0.05 -13.82
CA THR A 167 16.46 -0.63 -13.49
C THR A 167 16.32 -1.40 -12.18
N ALA A 168 16.24 -2.73 -12.30
CA ALA A 168 16.27 -3.63 -11.16
C ALA A 168 17.73 -3.91 -10.77
N VAL A 169 18.09 -3.62 -9.51
CA VAL A 169 19.47 -3.72 -9.02
C VAL A 169 19.57 -4.82 -7.97
N SER A 170 20.36 -5.84 -8.26
CA SER A 170 20.75 -6.84 -7.27
C SER A 170 22.07 -6.41 -6.61
N MET A 171 22.07 -6.39 -5.29
CA MET A 171 23.21 -5.91 -4.50
C MET A 171 23.67 -7.00 -3.51
N PRO A 172 24.41 -8.04 -4.00
CA PRO A 172 24.87 -9.11 -3.14
C PRO A 172 25.81 -8.60 -2.06
N GLY A 173 25.55 -9.00 -0.82
CA GLY A 173 26.36 -8.78 0.37
C GLY A 173 26.72 -10.10 1.04
N PHE A 174 27.17 -10.05 2.31
CA PHE A 174 27.73 -11.20 3.02
C PHE A 174 26.73 -12.35 3.29
N GLY A 175 25.41 -12.10 3.25
CA GLY A 175 24.35 -13.10 3.45
C GLY A 175 23.62 -13.53 2.18
N THR A 176 24.04 -13.07 1.00
CA THR A 176 23.28 -13.30 -0.24
C THR A 176 23.52 -14.72 -0.78
N THR A 177 22.44 -15.48 -1.03
CA THR A 177 22.51 -16.82 -1.60
C THR A 177 22.45 -16.81 -3.13
N HIS A 178 23.04 -17.83 -3.78
CA HIS A 178 22.95 -17.99 -5.23
C HIS A 178 21.50 -18.09 -5.74
N ARG A 179 20.62 -18.68 -4.96
CA ARG A 179 19.20 -18.85 -5.33
C ARG A 179 18.46 -17.53 -5.44
N THR A 180 18.62 -16.63 -4.48
CA THR A 180 17.95 -15.32 -4.49
C THR A 180 18.44 -14.45 -5.65
N LYS A 181 19.72 -14.51 -5.95
CA LYS A 181 20.32 -13.84 -7.11
C LYS A 181 19.71 -14.34 -8.44
N SER A 182 19.65 -15.66 -8.65
CA SER A 182 19.09 -16.25 -9.87
C SER A 182 17.61 -15.88 -10.06
N ASN A 183 16.83 -15.84 -8.98
CA ASN A 183 15.43 -15.44 -9.02
C ASN A 183 15.27 -13.97 -9.46
N ALA A 184 16.07 -13.07 -8.91
CA ALA A 184 16.04 -11.66 -9.25
C ALA A 184 16.35 -11.41 -10.74
N GLU A 185 17.40 -12.07 -11.26
CA GLU A 185 17.79 -11.95 -12.67
C GLU A 185 16.73 -12.52 -13.62
N SER A 186 16.19 -13.71 -13.31
CA SER A 186 15.12 -14.31 -14.12
C SER A 186 13.88 -13.43 -14.16
N LEU A 187 13.43 -12.94 -13.01
CA LEU A 187 12.26 -12.07 -12.92
C LEU A 187 12.45 -10.78 -13.75
N ALA A 188 13.60 -10.14 -13.62
CA ALA A 188 13.90 -8.92 -14.39
C ALA A 188 13.87 -9.18 -15.91
N ARG A 189 14.43 -10.31 -16.35
CA ARG A 189 14.43 -10.73 -17.74
C ARG A 189 13.02 -11.01 -18.25
N ASP A 190 12.23 -11.76 -17.49
CA ASP A 190 10.87 -12.15 -17.87
C ASP A 190 9.94 -10.94 -17.97
N LEU A 191 10.16 -9.91 -17.15
CA LEU A 191 9.42 -8.66 -17.19
C LEU A 191 9.93 -7.66 -18.23
N GLY A 192 11.10 -7.91 -18.82
CA GLY A 192 11.70 -7.03 -19.84
C GLY A 192 12.25 -5.72 -19.27
N VAL A 193 12.63 -5.69 -17.98
CA VAL A 193 13.26 -4.55 -17.33
C VAL A 193 14.78 -4.63 -17.42
N SER A 194 15.47 -3.48 -17.26
CA SER A 194 16.93 -3.46 -17.17
C SER A 194 17.40 -4.10 -15.88
N PHE A 195 18.42 -4.95 -15.93
CA PHE A 195 18.99 -5.59 -14.76
C PHE A 195 20.44 -5.17 -14.55
N ARG A 196 20.82 -4.90 -13.32
CA ARG A 196 22.19 -4.58 -12.93
C ARG A 196 22.56 -5.28 -11.62
N GLU A 197 23.78 -5.78 -11.56
CA GLU A 197 24.36 -6.30 -10.33
C GLU A 197 25.46 -5.38 -9.83
N VAL A 198 25.41 -5.03 -8.54
CA VAL A 198 26.43 -4.22 -7.87
C VAL A 198 26.77 -4.87 -6.53
N SER A 199 27.95 -5.46 -6.41
CA SER A 199 28.41 -6.04 -5.13
C SER A 199 28.73 -4.94 -4.13
N ILE A 200 28.22 -5.09 -2.91
CA ILE A 200 28.50 -4.15 -1.80
C ILE A 200 29.69 -4.58 -0.92
N HIS A 201 30.29 -5.74 -1.17
CA HIS A 201 31.31 -6.32 -0.30
C HIS A 201 32.49 -5.35 -0.03
N ALA A 202 33.11 -4.84 -1.08
CA ALA A 202 34.31 -4.01 -0.94
C ALA A 202 34.02 -2.69 -0.19
N ALA A 203 32.87 -2.06 -0.46
CA ALA A 203 32.49 -0.83 0.20
C ALA A 203 32.19 -1.04 1.70
N VAL A 204 31.44 -2.10 2.02
CA VAL A 204 31.13 -2.44 3.40
C VAL A 204 32.37 -2.89 4.18
N GLU A 205 33.28 -3.66 3.56
CA GLU A 205 34.55 -4.01 4.19
C GLU A 205 35.42 -2.79 4.48
N GLN A 206 35.46 -1.82 3.57
CA GLN A 206 36.15 -0.58 3.82
C GLN A 206 35.51 0.21 4.96
N HIS A 207 34.18 0.30 4.95
CA HIS A 207 33.43 0.98 6.02
C HIS A 207 33.68 0.33 7.39
N PHE A 208 33.71 -0.99 7.51
CA PHE A 208 34.04 -1.69 8.76
C PHE A 208 35.46 -1.33 9.26
N LYS A 209 36.44 -1.23 8.35
CA LYS A 209 37.79 -0.79 8.73
C LYS A 209 37.80 0.65 9.24
N ASP A 210 37.06 1.55 8.60
CA ASP A 210 37.04 2.97 8.96
C ASP A 210 36.39 3.23 10.34
N ILE A 211 35.40 2.37 10.72
CA ILE A 211 34.73 2.45 12.04
C ILE A 211 35.29 1.46 13.08
N GLU A 212 36.38 0.76 12.77
CA GLU A 212 37.00 -0.25 13.64
C GLU A 212 36.04 -1.36 14.09
N HIS A 213 35.09 -1.74 13.23
CA HIS A 213 34.13 -2.83 13.49
C HIS A 213 34.73 -4.17 13.05
N ASP A 214 34.65 -5.19 13.92
CA ASP A 214 35.07 -6.55 13.59
C ASP A 214 34.00 -7.24 12.70
N PRO A 215 34.28 -7.60 11.45
CA PRO A 215 33.35 -8.28 10.56
C PRO A 215 32.84 -9.61 11.06
N ALA A 216 33.48 -10.25 12.03
CA ALA A 216 33.03 -11.48 12.65
C ALA A 216 31.85 -11.27 13.62
N VAL A 217 31.62 -10.03 14.06
CA VAL A 217 30.52 -9.66 14.95
C VAL A 217 29.31 -9.28 14.11
N GLN A 218 28.36 -10.17 13.99
CA GLN A 218 27.11 -9.98 13.22
C GLN A 218 26.03 -9.32 14.10
N ASP A 219 26.25 -8.06 14.42
CA ASP A 219 25.35 -7.22 15.21
C ASP A 219 24.54 -6.24 14.35
N VAL A 220 23.82 -5.33 14.99
CA VAL A 220 23.06 -4.25 14.34
C VAL A 220 23.93 -3.37 13.43
N THR A 221 25.20 -3.16 13.78
CA THR A 221 26.15 -2.38 12.98
C THR A 221 26.45 -3.09 11.67
N TYR A 222 26.70 -4.40 11.75
CA TYR A 222 26.95 -5.27 10.59
C TYR A 222 25.78 -5.26 9.61
N GLU A 223 24.53 -5.41 10.09
CA GLU A 223 23.35 -5.42 9.27
C GLU A 223 23.05 -4.05 8.64
N ASN A 224 23.07 -3.00 9.47
CA ASN A 224 22.73 -1.66 9.02
C ASN A 224 23.76 -1.04 8.07
N SER A 225 25.02 -1.38 8.18
CA SER A 225 26.05 -0.92 7.25
C SER A 225 25.78 -1.43 5.83
N GLN A 226 25.43 -2.70 5.70
CA GLN A 226 25.05 -3.28 4.41
C GLN A 226 23.76 -2.66 3.84
N ALA A 227 22.77 -2.40 4.70
CA ALA A 227 21.51 -1.79 4.29
C ALA A 227 21.72 -0.34 3.79
N ARG A 228 22.51 0.45 4.49
CA ARG A 228 22.83 1.83 4.07
C ARG A 228 23.60 1.89 2.76
N GLU A 229 24.56 1.01 2.56
CA GLU A 229 25.31 0.91 1.31
C GLU A 229 24.39 0.62 0.13
N ARG A 230 23.44 -0.31 0.29
CA ARG A 230 22.42 -0.59 -0.75
C ARG A 230 21.59 0.65 -1.07
N THR A 231 21.16 1.37 -0.05
CA THR A 231 20.36 2.59 -0.23
C THR A 231 21.15 3.67 -0.97
N GLN A 232 22.40 3.89 -0.60
CA GLN A 232 23.27 4.86 -1.27
C GLN A 232 23.41 4.54 -2.76
N ILE A 233 23.73 3.30 -3.10
CA ILE A 233 23.85 2.86 -4.48
C ILE A 233 22.55 3.10 -5.29
N LEU A 234 21.40 2.75 -4.71
CA LEU A 234 20.11 2.95 -5.39
C LEU A 234 19.83 4.43 -5.65
N MET A 235 20.09 5.29 -4.67
CA MET A 235 19.89 6.74 -4.81
C MET A 235 20.82 7.34 -5.87
N ASP A 236 22.07 6.96 -5.88
CA ASP A 236 23.05 7.47 -6.85
C ASP A 236 22.69 7.00 -8.28
N LEU A 237 22.28 5.74 -8.44
CA LEU A 237 21.80 5.23 -9.72
C LEU A 237 20.53 5.93 -10.20
N ALA A 238 19.61 6.23 -9.30
CA ALA A 238 18.42 7.00 -9.64
C ALA A 238 18.75 8.42 -10.07
N ASN A 239 19.66 9.08 -9.39
CA ASN A 239 20.18 10.41 -9.77
C ASN A 239 20.83 10.37 -11.17
N GLN A 240 21.67 9.38 -11.45
CA GLN A 240 22.30 9.18 -12.77
C GLN A 240 21.27 8.97 -13.88
N ALA A 241 20.19 8.23 -13.59
CA ALA A 241 19.13 7.94 -14.53
C ALA A 241 18.11 9.08 -14.70
N GLY A 242 18.17 10.13 -13.89
CA GLY A 242 17.15 11.17 -13.83
C GLY A 242 15.80 10.64 -13.36
N GLY A 243 15.84 9.65 -12.47
CA GLY A 243 14.69 8.94 -11.92
C GLY A 243 14.61 9.02 -10.41
N PHE A 244 13.81 8.14 -9.83
CA PHE A 244 13.77 7.96 -8.38
C PHE A 244 13.75 6.49 -7.98
N VAL A 245 14.04 6.24 -6.72
CA VAL A 245 14.06 4.90 -6.15
C VAL A 245 12.64 4.48 -5.79
N ILE A 246 12.27 3.24 -6.12
CA ILE A 246 11.02 2.62 -5.67
C ILE A 246 11.31 1.88 -4.37
N GLY A 247 10.60 2.26 -3.31
CA GLY A 247 10.68 1.59 -2.01
C GLY A 247 9.96 0.24 -2.02
N THR A 248 10.42 -0.66 -1.16
CA THR A 248 9.90 -2.02 -1.00
C THR A 248 9.37 -2.28 0.41
N GLY A 249 9.28 -1.24 1.24
CA GLY A 249 8.79 -1.32 2.62
C GLY A 249 7.28 -1.63 2.69
N ASP A 250 6.87 -2.28 3.77
CA ASP A 250 5.49 -2.64 4.05
C ASP A 250 4.93 -1.97 5.33
N LEU A 251 3.63 -2.15 5.56
CA LEU A 251 2.97 -1.61 6.75
C LEU A 251 3.43 -2.27 8.06
N SER A 252 3.88 -3.52 8.00
CA SER A 252 4.38 -4.24 9.18
C SER A 252 5.70 -3.64 9.65
N GLU A 253 6.59 -3.32 8.71
CA GLU A 253 7.84 -2.60 9.00
C GLU A 253 7.57 -1.24 9.63
N LEU A 254 6.62 -0.48 9.08
CA LEU A 254 6.21 0.83 9.61
C LEU A 254 5.60 0.73 11.00
N ALA A 255 4.72 -0.25 11.22
CA ALA A 255 4.03 -0.45 12.50
C ALA A 255 4.99 -0.87 13.63
N LEU A 256 5.99 -1.69 13.30
CA LEU A 256 6.98 -2.18 14.25
C LEU A 256 8.16 -1.22 14.44
N GLY A 257 8.26 -0.17 13.63
CA GLY A 257 9.43 0.69 13.61
C GLY A 257 10.70 -0.02 13.12
N TRP A 258 10.54 -1.10 12.37
CA TRP A 258 11.63 -1.96 11.90
C TRP A 258 12.15 -1.53 10.52
N ALA A 259 11.77 -0.37 10.05
CA ALA A 259 12.30 0.16 8.80
C ALA A 259 13.79 0.44 8.99
N THR A 260 14.63 -0.28 8.28
CA THR A 260 16.04 0.07 8.17
C THR A 260 16.11 1.46 7.53
N TYR A 261 16.80 2.38 8.18
CA TYR A 261 16.92 3.77 7.75
C TYR A 261 17.12 3.87 6.24
N ASN A 262 16.13 4.48 5.56
CA ASN A 262 16.06 4.75 4.12
C ASN A 262 15.75 3.58 3.15
N LEU A 263 15.32 2.41 3.58
CA LEU A 263 14.86 1.37 2.64
C LEU A 263 13.42 1.58 2.13
N SER A 264 12.64 2.47 2.75
CA SER A 264 11.31 2.84 2.30
C SER A 264 11.32 4.25 1.71
N LEU A 265 11.61 4.36 0.43
CA LEU A 265 11.85 5.65 -0.24
C LEU A 265 10.65 6.23 -1.00
N ILE A 266 9.49 5.59 -0.97
CA ILE A 266 8.23 6.23 -1.40
C ILE A 266 7.79 7.25 -0.34
N HIS A 267 8.13 7.01 0.92
CA HIS A 267 8.00 7.97 1.99
C HIS A 267 9.38 8.52 2.32
N ILE A 268 9.57 9.81 2.19
CA ILE A 268 10.55 10.50 3.00
C ILE A 268 10.02 10.37 4.42
N SER A 269 10.16 9.19 4.99
CA SER A 269 9.91 9.00 6.41
C SER A 269 11.18 9.46 7.12
N GLU A 270 11.31 10.75 7.27
CA GLU A 270 11.81 11.22 8.53
C GLU A 270 10.92 10.54 9.58
N PRO A 271 11.46 9.94 10.66
CA PRO A 271 10.65 9.53 11.79
C PRO A 271 10.23 10.77 12.56
N THR A 272 9.58 11.70 11.90
CA THR A 272 8.78 12.70 12.53
C THR A 272 7.52 11.96 12.95
N ARG A 273 7.51 11.50 14.20
CA ARG A 273 6.24 11.34 14.90
C ARG A 273 5.43 12.57 14.55
N PRO A 274 4.16 12.44 14.11
CA PRO A 274 3.28 13.59 14.05
C PRO A 274 3.32 14.19 15.45
N ILE A 275 4.01 15.30 15.61
CA ILE A 275 3.88 16.11 16.79
C ILE A 275 2.44 16.57 16.69
N SER A 276 1.58 16.03 17.53
CA SER A 276 0.23 16.57 17.71
C SER A 276 0.43 18.03 18.12
N ILE A 277 0.18 18.91 17.18
CA ILE A 277 0.08 20.33 17.48
C ILE A 277 -1.23 20.45 18.24
N SER A 278 -1.12 20.55 19.56
CA SER A 278 -2.20 20.92 20.47
C SER A 278 -2.63 22.35 20.18
#